data_07f29e424b1931f378f99c65b7f5f5a1
#
_entry.id   07f29e424b1931f378f99c65b7f5f5a1
#
_cell.length_a   1.000
_cell.length_b   1.000
_cell.length_c   1.000
_cell.angle_alpha   90.00
_cell.angle_beta   90.00
_cell.angle_gamma   90.00
#
_symmetry.space_group_name_H-M   'P 1'
#
loop_
_entity.id
_entity.type
_entity.pdbx_description
1 polymer ?
#
loop_
_entity_poly.entity_id
_entity_poly.type
_entity_poly.pdbx_seq_one_letter_code
_entity_poly.pdbx_strand_id
1 'polypeptide(L)'
;YKEILCSPKFFYLGLSGNLQAEENANFKLAERLAFFLWCSVPDEPLLKAAAEGSLIRQPELESQVKRMLKDEKSRRWVERFADQWLQTSQLGNVAVDRNYYPKFKDTIKELMHRETYEAVNDVFCNGSPALNFLKADHVFVNQTLAGFYKLRGVRGEEFQKVAVDEKSQRGGL
;
A
#
# COMPACT_ATOMS: atom_id res chain seq x y z
N TYR A 1 28.63 12.58 -16.40
CA TYR A 1 27.84 12.14 -15.25
C TYR A 1 27.38 13.31 -14.36
N LYS A 2 28.24 14.28 -13.99
CA LYS A 2 27.88 15.42 -13.13
C LYS A 2 26.76 16.27 -13.74
N GLU A 3 26.78 16.52 -15.04
CA GLU A 3 25.73 17.29 -15.74
C GLU A 3 24.36 16.61 -15.68
N ILE A 4 24.33 15.28 -15.80
CA ILE A 4 23.08 14.50 -15.67
C ILE A 4 22.54 14.60 -14.25
N LEU A 5 23.40 14.40 -13.24
CA LEU A 5 23.01 14.43 -11.83
C LEU A 5 22.59 15.83 -11.34
N CYS A 6 23.09 16.91 -11.99
CA CYS A 6 22.70 18.27 -11.66
C CYS A 6 21.54 18.81 -12.53
N SER A 7 21.04 18.00 -13.45
CA SER A 7 19.94 18.43 -14.32
C SER A 7 18.62 18.50 -13.55
N PRO A 8 17.84 19.59 -13.67
CA PRO A 8 16.49 19.65 -13.13
C PRO A 8 15.58 18.50 -13.61
N LYS A 9 15.82 17.99 -14.83
CA LYS A 9 15.09 16.84 -15.38
C LYS A 9 15.35 15.54 -14.64
N PHE A 10 16.48 15.44 -13.91
CA PHE A 10 16.80 14.29 -13.09
C PHE A 10 16.06 14.30 -11.73
N PHE A 11 15.90 15.52 -11.17
CA PHE A 11 15.31 15.66 -9.83
C PHE A 11 13.79 15.79 -9.84
N TYR A 12 13.21 16.32 -10.90
CA TYR A 12 11.80 16.68 -10.94
C TYR A 12 11.04 15.86 -11.97
N LEU A 13 10.14 15.02 -11.51
CA LEU A 13 9.17 14.33 -12.36
C LEU A 13 8.25 15.37 -13.04
N GLY A 14 8.22 15.35 -14.38
CA GLY A 14 7.25 16.14 -15.13
C GLY A 14 7.67 17.56 -15.52
N LEU A 15 8.92 18.00 -15.25
CA LEU A 15 9.44 19.29 -15.73
C LEU A 15 9.80 19.32 -17.24
N SER A 16 9.49 18.26 -17.97
CA SER A 16 9.64 18.26 -19.43
C SER A 16 8.55 19.14 -20.06
N GLY A 17 8.68 20.45 -19.91
CA GLY A 17 7.94 21.41 -20.70
C GLY A 17 8.30 21.24 -22.19
N ASN A 18 7.31 21.34 -23.06
CA ASN A 18 7.43 21.23 -24.52
C ASN A 18 8.03 19.92 -25.04
N LEU A 19 7.29 18.84 -24.88
CA LEU A 19 7.52 17.63 -25.64
C LEU A 19 6.33 17.45 -26.58
N GLN A 20 6.65 17.38 -27.87
CA GLN A 20 5.71 17.10 -28.95
C GLN A 20 4.85 15.89 -28.59
N ALA A 21 3.55 16.09 -28.64
CA ALA A 21 2.62 15.79 -27.56
C ALA A 21 2.25 14.33 -27.35
N GLU A 22 2.39 13.38 -28.29
CA GLU A 22 1.79 12.05 -28.14
C GLU A 22 2.77 10.93 -27.77
N GLU A 23 3.95 10.87 -28.39
CA GLU A 23 4.93 9.81 -28.08
C GLU A 23 5.41 9.88 -26.64
N ASN A 24 5.55 11.09 -26.11
CA ASN A 24 6.00 11.31 -24.75
C ASN A 24 4.92 11.16 -23.68
N ALA A 25 3.62 11.20 -24.04
CA ALA A 25 2.53 11.08 -23.09
C ALA A 25 2.48 9.66 -22.47
N ASN A 26 2.70 8.61 -23.27
CA ASN A 26 2.74 7.25 -22.81
C ASN A 26 3.92 6.98 -21.87
N PHE A 27 5.11 7.47 -22.19
CA PHE A 27 6.29 7.33 -21.31
C PHE A 27 6.12 8.09 -20.00
N LYS A 28 5.59 9.32 -20.05
CA LYS A 28 5.26 10.09 -18.83
C LYS A 28 4.22 9.38 -17.97
N LEU A 29 3.22 8.75 -18.60
CA LEU A 29 2.23 7.97 -17.87
C LEU A 29 2.87 6.74 -17.23
N ALA A 30 3.76 6.03 -17.93
CA ALA A 30 4.52 4.91 -17.39
C ALA A 30 5.35 5.32 -16.16
N GLU A 31 6.09 6.42 -16.26
CA GLU A 31 6.88 6.95 -15.14
C GLU A 31 6.00 7.29 -13.93
N ARG A 32 4.87 7.99 -14.16
CA ARG A 32 3.94 8.36 -13.10
C ARG A 32 3.31 7.14 -12.43
N LEU A 33 2.91 6.14 -13.20
CA LEU A 33 2.34 4.90 -12.67
C LEU A 33 3.35 4.14 -11.82
N ALA A 34 4.58 3.96 -12.33
CA ALA A 34 5.62 3.25 -11.62
C ALA A 34 6.03 3.98 -10.34
N PHE A 35 6.16 5.31 -10.41
CA PHE A 35 6.47 6.09 -9.22
C PHE A 35 5.32 6.07 -8.21
N PHE A 36 4.08 6.20 -8.66
CA PHE A 36 2.91 6.21 -7.79
C PHE A 36 2.69 4.85 -7.12
N LEU A 37 2.64 3.75 -7.89
CA LEU A 37 2.27 2.43 -7.38
C LEU A 37 3.44 1.65 -6.78
N TRP A 38 4.67 1.91 -7.22
CA TRP A 38 5.85 1.13 -6.80
C TRP A 38 6.93 1.97 -6.12
N CYS A 39 6.83 3.31 -6.17
CA CYS A 39 7.92 4.21 -5.76
C CYS A 39 9.25 3.86 -6.47
N SER A 40 9.18 3.47 -7.74
CA SER A 40 10.29 2.94 -8.53
C SER A 40 10.18 3.36 -9.98
N VAL A 41 11.17 2.98 -10.80
CA VAL A 41 11.16 3.15 -12.24
C VAL A 41 10.21 2.16 -12.92
N PRO A 42 9.69 2.48 -14.14
CA PRO A 42 8.91 1.55 -14.93
C PRO A 42 9.67 0.26 -15.24
N ASP A 43 8.96 -0.85 -15.25
CA ASP A 43 9.48 -2.13 -15.73
C ASP A 43 9.34 -2.29 -17.24
N GLU A 44 9.94 -3.36 -17.77
CA GLU A 44 9.96 -3.63 -19.20
C GLU A 44 8.54 -3.75 -19.82
N PRO A 45 7.56 -4.48 -19.25
CA PRO A 45 6.20 -4.52 -19.78
C PRO A 45 5.54 -3.15 -19.86
N LEU A 46 5.74 -2.30 -18.86
CA LEU A 46 5.17 -0.95 -18.83
C LEU A 46 5.83 -0.03 -19.87
N LEU A 47 7.16 -0.14 -20.01
CA LEU A 47 7.91 0.60 -21.05
C LEU A 47 7.53 0.14 -22.46
N LYS A 48 7.30 -1.15 -22.65
CA LYS A 48 6.83 -1.71 -23.94
C LYS A 48 5.45 -1.15 -24.30
N ALA A 49 4.49 -1.17 -23.39
CA ALA A 49 3.18 -0.60 -23.62
C ALA A 49 3.23 0.91 -23.93
N ALA A 50 4.18 1.62 -23.29
CA ALA A 50 4.42 3.03 -23.59
C ALA A 50 5.02 3.24 -25.00
N ALA A 51 5.99 2.42 -25.40
CA ALA A 51 6.63 2.50 -26.72
C ALA A 51 5.63 2.16 -27.86
N GLU A 52 4.71 1.23 -27.62
CA GLU A 52 3.65 0.87 -28.55
C GLU A 52 2.51 1.91 -28.63
N GLY A 53 2.56 2.95 -27.77
CA GLY A 53 1.53 3.98 -27.69
C GLY A 53 0.18 3.45 -27.19
N SER A 54 0.17 2.28 -26.57
CA SER A 54 -1.05 1.60 -26.10
C SER A 54 -1.44 1.98 -24.68
N LEU A 55 -0.49 2.43 -23.88
CA LEU A 55 -0.66 2.63 -22.44
C LEU A 55 -1.75 3.67 -22.08
N ILE A 56 -1.92 4.70 -22.91
CA ILE A 56 -2.95 5.72 -22.72
C ILE A 56 -4.37 5.19 -22.98
N ARG A 57 -4.51 4.04 -23.63
CA ARG A 57 -5.81 3.42 -23.89
C ARG A 57 -6.34 2.78 -22.63
N GLN A 58 -7.58 3.07 -22.29
CA GLN A 58 -8.17 2.62 -21.03
C GLN A 58 -8.04 1.12 -20.75
N PRO A 59 -8.29 0.17 -21.69
CA PRO A 59 -8.15 -1.26 -21.41
C PRO A 59 -6.71 -1.67 -21.05
N GLU A 60 -5.70 -1.10 -21.74
CA GLU A 60 -4.31 -1.39 -21.46
C GLU A 60 -3.88 -0.78 -20.12
N LEU A 61 -4.28 0.47 -19.86
CA LEU A 61 -4.02 1.14 -18.60
C LEU A 61 -4.58 0.34 -17.41
N GLU A 62 -5.83 -0.11 -17.48
CA GLU A 62 -6.43 -0.93 -16.43
C GLU A 62 -5.71 -2.26 -16.25
N SER A 63 -5.29 -2.90 -17.35
CA SER A 63 -4.51 -4.15 -17.30
C SER A 63 -3.20 -3.96 -16.58
N GLN A 64 -2.45 -2.92 -16.93
CA GLN A 64 -1.16 -2.61 -16.31
C GLN A 64 -1.33 -2.23 -14.83
N VAL A 65 -2.32 -1.42 -14.49
CA VAL A 65 -2.62 -1.06 -13.09
C VAL A 65 -2.96 -2.31 -12.26
N LYS A 66 -3.82 -3.19 -12.78
CA LYS A 66 -4.17 -4.45 -12.09
C LYS A 66 -2.96 -5.36 -11.89
N ARG A 67 -2.08 -5.44 -12.90
CA ARG A 67 -0.83 -6.18 -12.80
C ARG A 67 0.09 -5.58 -11.75
N MET A 68 0.27 -4.26 -11.79
CA MET A 68 1.15 -3.53 -10.88
C MET A 68 0.69 -3.61 -9.42
N LEU A 69 -0.62 -3.57 -9.17
CA LEU A 69 -1.17 -3.72 -7.81
C LEU A 69 -0.96 -5.12 -7.23
N LYS A 70 -0.84 -6.15 -8.07
CA LYS A 70 -0.54 -7.53 -7.66
C LYS A 70 0.95 -7.79 -7.45
N ASP A 71 1.81 -6.88 -7.89
CA ASP A 71 3.25 -6.98 -7.72
C ASP A 71 3.64 -6.64 -6.27
N GLU A 72 4.62 -7.34 -5.74
CA GLU A 72 5.13 -7.13 -4.38
C GLU A 72 5.61 -5.68 -4.12
N LYS A 73 6.06 -4.98 -5.17
CA LYS A 73 6.48 -3.58 -5.09
C LYS A 73 5.34 -2.64 -4.66
N SER A 74 4.08 -3.00 -4.92
CA SER A 74 2.91 -2.20 -4.53
C SER A 74 2.75 -2.08 -3.02
N ARG A 75 3.32 -3.02 -2.26
CA ARG A 75 3.31 -3.01 -0.80
C ARG A 75 3.87 -1.71 -0.22
N ARG A 76 4.91 -1.16 -0.82
CA ARG A 76 5.51 0.13 -0.39
C ARG A 76 4.55 1.30 -0.55
N TRP A 77 3.73 1.26 -1.61
CA TRP A 77 2.71 2.27 -1.82
C TRP A 77 1.60 2.16 -0.76
N VAL A 78 1.13 0.93 -0.49
CA VAL A 78 0.11 0.68 0.55
C VAL A 78 0.58 1.19 1.91
N GLU A 79 1.80 0.87 2.31
CA GLU A 79 2.39 1.34 3.56
C GLU A 79 2.42 2.87 3.65
N ARG A 80 2.95 3.53 2.62
CA ARG A 80 3.00 5.01 2.58
C ARG A 80 1.62 5.65 2.54
N PHE A 81 0.70 5.06 1.79
CA PHE A 81 -0.67 5.56 1.73
C PHE A 81 -1.35 5.46 3.10
N ALA A 82 -1.27 4.30 3.75
CA ALA A 82 -1.83 4.10 5.08
C ALA A 82 -1.22 5.06 6.11
N ASP A 83 0.11 5.23 6.08
CA ASP A 83 0.82 6.16 6.96
C ASP A 83 0.37 7.61 6.80
N GLN A 84 0.19 8.06 5.57
CA GLN A 84 -0.23 9.44 5.30
C GLN A 84 -1.72 9.66 5.59
N TRP A 85 -2.55 8.69 5.22
CA TRP A 85 -3.99 8.79 5.37
C TRP A 85 -4.43 8.66 6.84
N LEU A 86 -3.91 7.66 7.54
CA LEU A 86 -4.32 7.30 8.90
C LEU A 86 -3.34 7.80 9.97
N GLN A 87 -2.23 8.43 9.55
CA GLN A 87 -1.13 8.90 10.41
C GLN A 87 -0.57 7.78 11.31
N THR A 88 -0.56 6.55 10.80
CA THR A 88 -0.17 5.36 11.57
C THR A 88 1.30 5.38 11.99
N SER A 89 2.16 6.11 11.29
CA SER A 89 3.55 6.36 11.71
C SER A 89 3.68 7.02 13.08
N GLN A 90 2.64 7.74 13.53
CA GLN A 90 2.63 8.38 14.86
C GLN A 90 2.31 7.39 15.99
N LEU A 91 1.85 6.18 15.69
CA LEU A 91 1.46 5.19 16.69
C LEU A 91 2.62 4.83 17.63
N GLY A 92 3.86 4.82 17.12
CA GLY A 92 5.06 4.61 17.92
C GLY A 92 5.23 5.62 19.07
N ASN A 93 4.79 6.87 18.87
CA ASN A 93 4.92 7.96 19.82
C ASN A 93 3.81 7.97 20.89
N VAL A 94 2.77 7.15 20.72
CA VAL A 94 1.66 7.09 21.69
C VAL A 94 2.12 6.41 22.96
N ALA A 95 2.12 7.14 24.08
CA ALA A 95 2.39 6.57 25.38
C ALA A 95 1.17 5.80 25.90
N VAL A 96 1.35 4.54 26.24
CA VAL A 96 0.31 3.71 26.85
C VAL A 96 0.62 3.53 28.33
N ASP A 97 -0.33 3.88 29.19
CA ASP A 97 -0.17 3.68 30.62
C ASP A 97 -0.20 2.17 30.97
N ARG A 98 0.96 1.67 31.41
CA ARG A 98 1.15 0.25 31.76
C ARG A 98 0.42 -0.15 33.03
N ASN A 99 -0.01 0.79 33.88
CA ASN A 99 -0.80 0.48 35.04
C ASN A 99 -2.22 0.05 34.65
N TYR A 100 -2.79 0.71 33.64
CA TYR A 100 -4.10 0.35 33.11
C TYR A 100 -4.06 -0.80 32.09
N TYR A 101 -2.95 -0.88 31.32
CA TYR A 101 -2.77 -1.86 30.23
C TYR A 101 -1.49 -2.67 30.41
N PRO A 102 -1.37 -3.52 31.47
CA PRO A 102 -0.11 -4.22 31.80
C PRO A 102 0.32 -5.24 30.71
N LYS A 103 -0.60 -5.72 29.89
CA LYS A 103 -0.33 -6.66 28.80
C LYS A 103 0.06 -5.96 27.48
N PHE A 104 -0.07 -4.65 27.43
CA PHE A 104 0.25 -3.89 26.21
C PHE A 104 1.77 -3.67 26.14
N LYS A 105 2.40 -4.29 25.14
CA LYS A 105 3.83 -4.18 24.84
C LYS A 105 4.01 -3.36 23.57
N ASP A 106 5.18 -2.77 23.39
CA ASP A 106 5.49 -2.01 22.16
C ASP A 106 5.39 -2.87 20.89
N THR A 107 5.74 -4.15 20.99
CA THR A 107 5.52 -5.12 19.89
C THR A 107 4.06 -5.22 19.44
N ILE A 108 3.09 -4.98 20.33
CA ILE A 108 1.67 -4.97 19.97
C ILE A 108 1.35 -3.77 19.07
N LYS A 109 1.98 -2.59 19.30
CA LYS A 109 1.80 -1.42 18.44
C LYS A 109 2.26 -1.71 17.00
N GLU A 110 3.44 -2.34 16.86
CA GLU A 110 3.98 -2.73 15.55
C GLU A 110 3.05 -3.70 14.82
N LEU A 111 2.48 -4.66 15.56
CA LEU A 111 1.54 -5.62 15.00
C LEU A 111 0.21 -4.95 14.62
N MET A 112 -0.31 -4.01 15.42
CA MET A 112 -1.50 -3.22 15.06
C MET A 112 -1.25 -2.35 13.82
N HIS A 113 -0.06 -1.76 13.72
CA HIS A 113 0.36 -1.01 12.55
C HIS A 113 0.34 -1.89 11.29
N ARG A 114 0.89 -3.11 11.40
CA ARG A 114 0.87 -4.09 10.33
C ARG A 114 -0.53 -4.59 10.00
N GLU A 115 -1.40 -4.81 10.98
CA GLU A 115 -2.82 -5.13 10.77
C GLU A 115 -3.50 -4.11 9.85
N THR A 116 -3.28 -2.82 10.14
CA THR A 116 -3.80 -1.72 9.31
C THR A 116 -3.31 -1.80 7.87
N TYR A 117 -2.01 -2.10 7.67
CA TYR A 117 -1.48 -2.28 6.32
C TYR A 117 -2.08 -3.46 5.58
N GLU A 118 -2.24 -4.60 6.24
CA GLU A 118 -2.86 -5.77 5.63
C GLU A 118 -4.33 -5.50 5.27
N ALA A 119 -5.07 -4.72 6.08
CA ALA A 119 -6.44 -4.32 5.77
C ALA A 119 -6.50 -3.37 4.55
N VAL A 120 -5.60 -2.39 4.47
CA VAL A 120 -5.50 -1.49 3.31
C VAL A 120 -5.07 -2.25 2.06
N ASN A 121 -4.11 -3.16 2.18
CA ASN A 121 -3.66 -4.02 1.09
C ASN A 121 -4.78 -4.93 0.56
N ASP A 122 -5.60 -5.48 1.44
CA ASP A 122 -6.72 -6.34 1.04
C ASP A 122 -7.73 -5.59 0.16
N VAL A 123 -8.01 -4.33 0.47
CA VAL A 123 -8.91 -3.51 -0.34
C VAL A 123 -8.27 -3.11 -1.68
N PHE A 124 -7.06 -2.57 -1.66
CA PHE A 124 -6.46 -2.01 -2.89
C PHE A 124 -5.83 -3.06 -3.81
N CYS A 125 -5.16 -4.07 -3.25
CA CYS A 125 -4.41 -5.03 -4.03
C CYS A 125 -5.16 -6.34 -4.28
N ASN A 126 -6.00 -6.77 -3.32
CA ASN A 126 -6.79 -8.00 -3.43
C ASN A 126 -8.22 -7.76 -3.91
N GLY A 127 -8.65 -6.48 -4.02
CA GLY A 127 -9.95 -6.12 -4.55
C GLY A 127 -11.13 -6.34 -3.60
N SER A 128 -10.87 -6.39 -2.30
CA SER A 128 -11.95 -6.40 -1.29
C SER A 128 -12.75 -5.09 -1.34
N PRO A 129 -14.04 -5.11 -0.98
CA PRO A 129 -14.88 -3.91 -1.00
C PRO A 129 -14.31 -2.78 -0.13
N ALA A 130 -14.31 -1.54 -0.64
CA ALA A 130 -13.88 -0.37 0.14
C ALA A 130 -14.72 -0.14 1.40
N LEU A 131 -15.94 -0.67 1.45
CA LEU A 131 -16.78 -0.65 2.65
C LEU A 131 -16.14 -1.36 3.84
N ASN A 132 -15.21 -2.28 3.60
CA ASN A 132 -14.44 -2.97 4.65
C ASN A 132 -13.60 -2.00 5.50
N PHE A 133 -13.29 -0.81 5.01
CA PHE A 133 -12.67 0.23 5.83
C PHE A 133 -13.58 0.73 6.95
N LEU A 134 -14.88 0.69 6.75
CA LEU A 134 -15.87 1.14 7.75
C LEU A 134 -16.44 -0.04 8.56
N LYS A 135 -16.70 -1.14 7.90
CA LYS A 135 -17.26 -2.35 8.51
C LYS A 135 -16.75 -3.58 7.80
N ALA A 136 -15.90 -4.35 8.48
CA ALA A 136 -15.44 -5.65 8.02
C ALA A 136 -15.90 -6.74 8.97
N ASP A 137 -16.09 -7.95 8.45
CA ASP A 137 -16.40 -9.16 9.22
C ASP A 137 -15.14 -9.97 9.56
N HIS A 138 -13.98 -9.35 9.39
CA HIS A 138 -12.67 -9.97 9.56
C HIS A 138 -11.63 -8.95 10.02
N VAL A 139 -10.54 -9.49 10.56
CA VAL A 139 -9.31 -8.76 10.92
C VAL A 139 -8.09 -9.51 10.39
N PHE A 140 -6.96 -8.83 10.29
CA PHE A 140 -5.68 -9.42 9.91
C PHE A 140 -4.80 -9.53 11.14
N VAL A 141 -4.51 -10.76 11.57
CA VAL A 141 -3.76 -11.00 12.80
C VAL A 141 -2.78 -12.16 12.65
N ASN A 142 -1.68 -12.07 13.36
CA ASN A 142 -0.82 -13.21 13.65
C ASN A 142 -1.14 -13.82 15.02
N GLN A 143 -0.46 -14.87 15.42
CA GLN A 143 -0.69 -15.56 16.70
C GLN A 143 -0.58 -14.61 17.91
N THR A 144 0.40 -13.70 17.91
CA THR A 144 0.64 -12.78 19.03
C THR A 144 -0.49 -11.76 19.15
N LEU A 145 -0.87 -11.15 18.05
CA LEU A 145 -1.94 -10.15 18.03
C LEU A 145 -3.31 -10.79 18.29
N ALA A 146 -3.55 -11.99 17.74
CA ALA A 146 -4.75 -12.78 18.03
C ALA A 146 -4.87 -13.10 19.52
N GLY A 147 -3.76 -13.48 20.17
CA GLY A 147 -3.71 -13.71 21.61
C GLY A 147 -4.06 -12.44 22.41
N PHE A 148 -3.57 -11.29 22.00
CA PHE A 148 -3.90 -10.00 22.60
C PHE A 148 -5.39 -9.65 22.41
N TYR A 149 -5.96 -9.94 21.24
CA TYR A 149 -7.39 -9.74 20.92
C TYR A 149 -8.29 -10.84 21.46
N LYS A 150 -7.74 -11.89 22.08
CA LYS A 150 -8.46 -13.07 22.57
C LYS A 150 -9.16 -13.88 21.46
N LEU A 151 -8.65 -13.80 20.24
CA LEU A 151 -9.09 -14.63 19.13
C LEU A 151 -8.42 -16.00 19.22
N ARG A 152 -9.16 -17.08 18.89
CA ARG A 152 -8.67 -18.46 18.97
C ARG A 152 -8.36 -19.01 17.58
N GLY A 153 -7.50 -20.01 17.53
CA GLY A 153 -7.25 -20.78 16.31
C GLY A 153 -6.15 -20.21 15.39
N VAL A 154 -5.58 -19.04 15.68
CA VAL A 154 -4.50 -18.43 14.90
C VAL A 154 -3.16 -18.96 15.39
N ARG A 155 -2.30 -19.40 14.45
CA ARG A 155 -0.96 -19.92 14.75
C ARG A 155 0.06 -19.32 13.79
N GLY A 156 1.30 -19.13 14.28
CA GLY A 156 2.43 -18.66 13.52
C GLY A 156 2.56 -17.13 13.48
N GLU A 157 3.63 -16.67 12.85
CA GLU A 157 3.99 -15.25 12.80
C GLU A 157 3.37 -14.51 11.60
N GLU A 158 2.95 -15.26 10.59
CA GLU A 158 2.31 -14.70 9.39
C GLU A 158 0.91 -14.18 9.69
N PHE A 159 0.59 -13.03 9.10
CA PHE A 159 -0.73 -12.43 9.21
C PHE A 159 -1.75 -13.22 8.41
N GLN A 160 -2.86 -13.51 9.03
CA GLN A 160 -3.97 -14.29 8.47
C GLN A 160 -5.25 -13.49 8.57
N LYS A 161 -6.09 -13.61 7.55
CA LYS A 161 -7.44 -13.06 7.54
C LYS A 161 -8.33 -13.93 8.41
N VAL A 162 -8.85 -13.39 9.49
CA VAL A 162 -9.63 -14.11 10.49
C VAL A 162 -11.00 -13.48 10.63
N ALA A 163 -12.05 -14.30 10.47
CA ALA A 163 -13.40 -13.83 10.66
C ALA A 163 -13.65 -13.45 12.13
N VAL A 164 -14.37 -12.37 12.33
CA VAL A 164 -14.78 -11.88 13.64
C VAL A 164 -16.31 -11.75 13.68
N ASP A 165 -16.87 -11.97 14.86
CA ASP A 165 -18.31 -11.78 15.09
C ASP A 165 -18.60 -10.34 15.55
N GLU A 166 -19.86 -9.96 15.49
CA GLU A 166 -20.30 -8.62 15.93
C GLU A 166 -20.02 -8.35 17.42
N LYS A 167 -19.91 -9.42 18.23
CA LYS A 167 -19.61 -9.31 19.66
C LYS A 167 -18.16 -8.92 19.92
N SER A 168 -17.27 -9.14 18.97
CA SER A 168 -15.86 -8.78 19.09
C SER A 168 -15.65 -7.26 19.10
N GLN A 169 -16.62 -6.48 18.60
CA GLN A 169 -16.54 -5.03 18.40
C GLN A 169 -15.30 -4.64 17.57
N ARG A 170 -14.89 -5.51 16.66
CA ARG A 170 -13.74 -5.34 15.77
C ARG A 170 -14.19 -5.51 14.34
N GLY A 171 -13.58 -4.77 13.46
CA GLY A 171 -13.85 -4.81 12.03
C GLY A 171 -13.92 -3.39 11.44
N GLY A 172 -13.21 -3.19 10.34
CA GLY A 172 -12.93 -1.88 9.77
C GLY A 172 -11.60 -1.32 10.28
N LEU A 173 -11.28 -0.11 9.86
CA LEU A 173 -10.07 0.63 10.27
C LEU A 173 -10.38 1.54 11.46
#